data_9a131ab0db42af5e3c9f5e0f9f1034a0
#
_entry.id   9a131ab0db42af5e3c9f5e0f9f1034a0
#
_cell.length_a   1.000
_cell.length_b   1.000
_cell.length_c   1.000
_cell.angle_alpha   90.00
_cell.angle_beta   90.00
_cell.angle_gamma   90.00
#
_symmetry.space_group_name_H-M   'P 1'
#
loop_
_entity.id
_entity.type
_entity.pdbx_description
1 polymer ?
#
loop_
_entity_poly.entity_id
_entity_poly.type
_entity_poly.pdbx_seq_one_letter_code
_entity_poly.pdbx_strand_id
1 'polypeptide(L)'
;IGITPEATFSNPVLFDLFFETIWSETPEQLSPIDPDEWLAHYARRRYGAESSAAREAFRVLRTTVYNPSLNHNGEGAPESVVNARPAFEIRSASSWGTAVIGYDKHEFERAVQLLLEDYDTLRQSDGYLFDLADCLKQVLSNTAQEYHNTMVQAYRKKNLAVFDDYSTR
;
A
#
# COMPACT_ATOMS: atom_id res chain seq x y z
N ILE A 1 -11.67 -3.01 24.92
CA ILE A 1 -11.49 -2.34 23.61
C ILE A 1 -11.00 -3.38 22.64
N GLY A 2 -11.48 -3.36 21.40
CA GLY A 2 -11.09 -4.32 20.35
C GLY A 2 -11.24 -3.71 18.96
N ILE A 3 -10.66 -4.38 17.97
CA ILE A 3 -10.81 -4.06 16.55
C ILE A 3 -11.59 -5.19 15.91
N THR A 4 -12.54 -4.84 15.04
CA THR A 4 -13.23 -5.81 14.17
C THR A 4 -12.79 -5.55 12.73
N PRO A 5 -11.79 -6.28 12.21
CA PRO A 5 -11.36 -6.13 10.82
C PRO A 5 -12.40 -6.77 9.89
N GLU A 6 -12.67 -6.13 8.76
CA GLU A 6 -13.59 -6.66 7.75
C GLU A 6 -12.90 -7.56 6.71
N ALA A 7 -11.57 -7.54 6.65
CA ALA A 7 -10.81 -8.29 5.67
C ALA A 7 -9.76 -9.20 6.31
N THR A 8 -9.43 -10.29 5.61
CA THR A 8 -8.42 -11.27 6.06
C THR A 8 -7.00 -10.70 6.00
N PHE A 9 -6.74 -9.80 5.06
CA PHE A 9 -5.45 -9.17 4.86
C PHE A 9 -5.46 -7.74 5.38
N SER A 10 -5.46 -7.59 6.69
CA SER A 10 -5.37 -6.30 7.35
C SER A 10 -3.92 -5.90 7.54
N ASN A 11 -3.64 -4.60 7.47
CA ASN A 11 -2.29 -4.08 7.60
C ASN A 11 -1.76 -4.28 9.03
N PRO A 12 -0.71 -5.07 9.24
CA PRO A 12 -0.17 -5.36 10.58
C PRO A 12 0.29 -4.10 11.31
N VAL A 13 0.79 -3.09 10.60
CA VAL A 13 1.26 -1.81 11.16
C VAL A 13 0.15 -1.14 11.98
N LEU A 14 -1.06 -1.07 11.44
CA LEU A 14 -2.19 -0.44 12.12
C LEU A 14 -2.60 -1.19 13.39
N PHE A 15 -2.56 -2.52 13.36
CA PHE A 15 -2.90 -3.33 14.53
C PHE A 15 -1.86 -3.18 15.63
N ASP A 16 -0.58 -3.26 15.30
CA ASP A 16 0.51 -3.10 16.26
C ASP A 16 0.46 -1.72 16.91
N LEU A 17 0.31 -0.66 16.13
CA LEU A 17 0.19 0.70 16.65
C LEU A 17 -1.05 0.86 17.55
N PHE A 18 -2.19 0.33 17.12
CA PHE A 18 -3.43 0.40 17.89
C PHE A 18 -3.27 -0.29 19.24
N PHE A 19 -2.77 -1.52 19.26
CA PHE A 19 -2.60 -2.27 20.50
C PHE A 19 -1.52 -1.66 21.40
N GLU A 20 -0.43 -1.17 20.85
CA GLU A 20 0.60 -0.47 21.64
C GLU A 20 0.02 0.80 22.30
N THR A 21 -0.81 1.55 21.57
CA THR A 21 -1.49 2.74 22.11
C THR A 21 -2.47 2.41 23.23
N ILE A 22 -3.18 1.28 23.14
CA ILE A 22 -4.16 0.86 24.16
C ILE A 22 -3.49 0.35 25.44
N TRP A 23 -2.37 -0.38 25.28
CA TRP A 23 -1.65 -1.00 26.38
C TRP A 23 -0.62 -0.08 27.05
N SER A 24 -0.41 1.14 26.52
CA SER A 24 0.40 2.14 27.19
C SER A 24 -0.28 2.60 28.51
N GLU A 25 0.53 2.75 29.54
CA GLU A 25 0.06 3.11 30.87
C GLU A 25 -0.61 4.47 30.86
N THR A 26 -1.62 4.76 31.44
CA THR A 26 -2.50 5.92 31.63
C THR A 26 -2.47 7.07 30.58
N PRO A 27 -3.64 7.68 30.27
CA PRO A 27 -3.74 8.78 29.27
C PRO A 27 -2.84 9.98 29.58
N GLU A 28 -2.52 10.21 30.87
CA GLU A 28 -1.68 11.32 31.31
C GLU A 28 -0.18 11.07 31.07
N GLN A 29 0.22 9.82 30.83
CA GLN A 29 1.62 9.42 30.59
C GLN A 29 1.91 9.20 29.09
N LEU A 30 0.92 9.33 28.22
CA LEU A 30 1.08 9.24 26.78
C LEU A 30 1.88 10.44 26.28
N SER A 31 3.19 10.28 26.18
CA SER A 31 3.95 11.15 25.27
C SER A 31 3.43 10.93 23.85
N PRO A 32 3.27 11.99 23.05
CA PRO A 32 2.91 11.83 21.65
C PRO A 32 3.87 10.84 20.97
N ILE A 33 3.33 9.79 20.35
CA ILE A 33 4.14 8.84 19.60
C ILE A 33 4.68 9.58 18.37
N ASP A 34 6.00 9.61 18.22
CA ASP A 34 6.61 10.01 16.95
C ASP A 34 6.41 8.86 15.94
N PRO A 35 5.62 9.06 14.87
CA PRO A 35 5.32 8.00 13.94
C PRO A 35 6.55 7.48 13.19
N ASP A 36 7.54 8.32 12.91
CA ASP A 36 8.75 7.92 12.18
C ASP A 36 9.66 7.06 13.05
N GLU A 37 9.83 7.42 14.32
CA GLU A 37 10.56 6.59 15.27
C GLU A 37 9.85 5.28 15.55
N TRP A 38 8.53 5.34 15.75
CA TRP A 38 7.73 4.14 15.96
C TRP A 38 7.83 3.16 14.80
N LEU A 39 7.69 3.64 13.56
CA LEU A 39 7.79 2.82 12.36
C LEU A 39 9.20 2.24 12.16
N ALA A 40 10.25 2.98 12.53
CA ALA A 40 11.62 2.45 12.52
C ALA A 40 11.78 1.28 13.51
N HIS A 41 11.25 1.42 14.71
CA HIS A 41 11.24 0.34 15.70
C HIS A 41 10.37 -0.85 15.26
N TYR A 42 9.21 -0.58 14.65
CA TYR A 42 8.35 -1.61 14.09
C TYR A 42 9.09 -2.43 13.03
N ALA A 43 9.72 -1.79 12.05
CA ALA A 43 10.48 -2.45 10.99
C ALA A 43 11.59 -3.35 11.58
N ARG A 44 12.36 -2.84 12.54
CA ARG A 44 13.40 -3.61 13.23
C ARG A 44 12.85 -4.84 13.95
N ARG A 45 11.78 -4.70 14.72
CA ARG A 45 11.15 -5.82 15.45
C ARG A 45 10.62 -6.87 14.46
N ARG A 46 9.96 -6.43 13.42
CA ARG A 46 9.29 -7.28 12.44
C ARG A 46 10.27 -8.02 11.55
N TYR A 47 11.37 -7.37 11.17
CA TYR A 47 12.37 -7.95 10.28
C TYR A 47 13.52 -8.64 11.01
N GLY A 48 13.66 -8.39 12.32
CA GLY A 48 14.69 -9.00 13.13
C GLY A 48 16.09 -8.43 12.92
N ALA A 49 16.24 -7.36 12.14
CA ALA A 49 17.51 -6.70 11.85
C ALA A 49 17.32 -5.18 11.66
N GLU A 50 18.40 -4.43 11.87
CA GLU A 50 18.43 -3.01 11.54
C GLU A 50 18.65 -2.84 10.03
N SER A 51 17.87 -1.94 9.43
CA SER A 51 17.97 -1.56 8.03
C SER A 51 17.61 -0.09 7.88
N SER A 52 18.55 0.71 7.39
CA SER A 52 18.29 2.11 7.06
C SER A 52 17.34 2.24 5.87
N ALA A 53 17.44 1.34 4.91
CA ALA A 53 16.56 1.30 3.76
C ALA A 53 15.12 0.95 4.15
N ALA A 54 14.92 -0.05 5.03
CA ALA A 54 13.59 -0.38 5.54
C ALA A 54 12.98 0.78 6.37
N ARG A 55 13.80 1.45 7.20
CA ARG A 55 13.37 2.65 7.93
C ARG A 55 12.86 3.73 6.98
N GLU A 56 13.63 4.05 5.95
CA GLU A 56 13.24 5.05 4.95
C GLU A 56 12.02 4.59 4.15
N ALA A 57 11.92 3.30 3.79
CA ALA A 57 10.73 2.75 3.15
C ALA A 57 9.47 3.00 3.97
N PHE A 58 9.49 2.72 5.28
CA PHE A 58 8.34 2.98 6.14
C PHE A 58 8.03 4.46 6.28
N ARG A 59 9.03 5.35 6.26
CA ARG A 59 8.81 6.79 6.23
C ARG A 59 8.06 7.21 4.95
N VAL A 60 8.44 6.65 3.80
CA VAL A 60 7.73 6.88 2.54
C VAL A 60 6.31 6.31 2.58
N LEU A 61 6.11 5.09 3.10
CA LEU A 61 4.78 4.50 3.27
C LEU A 61 3.88 5.37 4.16
N ARG A 62 4.43 5.94 5.24
CA ARG A 62 3.70 6.85 6.12
C ARG A 62 3.17 8.09 5.41
N THR A 63 3.98 8.66 4.52
CA THR A 63 3.61 9.88 3.78
C THR A 63 2.78 9.62 2.53
N THR A 64 2.63 8.36 2.14
CA THR A 64 1.85 7.93 0.97
C THR A 64 0.61 7.14 1.39
N VAL A 65 0.71 5.82 1.47
CA VAL A 65 -0.45 4.93 1.67
C VAL A 65 -1.07 5.02 3.06
N TYR A 66 -0.29 5.38 4.09
CA TYR A 66 -0.83 5.57 5.45
C TYR A 66 -1.37 6.99 5.70
N ASN A 67 -1.18 7.90 4.76
CA ASN A 67 -1.73 9.26 4.81
C ASN A 67 -2.36 9.65 3.46
N PRO A 68 -3.32 8.87 2.95
CA PRO A 68 -3.96 9.17 1.68
C PRO A 68 -4.81 10.44 1.79
N SER A 69 -5.07 11.07 0.65
CA SER A 69 -5.97 12.21 0.59
C SER A 69 -7.37 11.84 1.07
N LEU A 70 -7.85 12.49 2.12
CA LEU A 70 -9.16 12.23 2.73
C LEU A 70 -10.34 12.34 1.75
N ASN A 71 -10.20 13.09 0.67
CA ASN A 71 -11.24 13.26 -0.34
C ASN A 71 -11.54 11.98 -1.15
N HIS A 72 -10.69 10.95 -1.04
CA HIS A 72 -10.81 9.70 -1.79
C HIS A 72 -11.01 8.47 -0.89
N ASN A 73 -10.93 8.66 0.42
CA ASN A 73 -11.17 7.60 1.40
C ASN A 73 -12.66 7.62 1.79
N GLY A 74 -13.50 7.12 0.90
CA GLY A 74 -14.86 6.82 1.26
C GLY A 74 -14.91 5.69 2.30
N GLU A 75 -15.76 4.71 2.10
CA GLU A 75 -15.95 3.60 3.04
C GLU A 75 -14.95 2.44 2.84
N GLY A 76 -13.75 2.68 2.31
CA GLY A 76 -12.77 1.62 2.12
C GLY A 76 -11.50 2.05 1.39
N ALA A 77 -10.53 1.15 1.35
CA ALA A 77 -9.31 1.35 0.58
C ALA A 77 -9.58 1.36 -0.93
N PRO A 78 -8.76 2.06 -1.73
CA PRO A 78 -8.82 1.97 -3.18
C PRO A 78 -8.70 0.52 -3.65
N GLU A 79 -9.59 0.10 -4.54
CA GLU A 79 -9.61 -1.25 -5.05
C GLU A 79 -8.92 -1.36 -6.41
N SER A 80 -8.22 -2.46 -6.60
CA SER A 80 -7.51 -2.71 -7.84
C SER A 80 -8.46 -3.06 -8.99
N VAL A 81 -8.19 -2.49 -10.17
CA VAL A 81 -8.92 -2.84 -11.40
C VAL A 81 -8.80 -4.31 -11.78
N VAL A 82 -7.75 -5.01 -11.33
CA VAL A 82 -7.56 -6.46 -11.59
C VAL A 82 -8.59 -7.32 -10.88
N ASN A 83 -9.25 -6.81 -9.85
CA ASN A 83 -10.32 -7.50 -9.13
C ASN A 83 -11.71 -7.18 -9.68
N ALA A 84 -11.81 -6.20 -10.57
CA ALA A 84 -13.07 -5.78 -11.15
C ALA A 84 -13.52 -6.71 -12.29
N ARG A 85 -14.83 -6.70 -12.57
CA ARG A 85 -15.32 -7.29 -13.81
C ARG A 85 -14.75 -6.52 -15.00
N PRO A 86 -14.18 -7.20 -16.02
CA PRO A 86 -13.63 -6.53 -17.19
C PRO A 86 -14.66 -5.61 -17.87
N ALA A 87 -14.29 -4.34 -17.98
CA ALA A 87 -15.11 -3.31 -18.63
C ALA A 87 -14.22 -2.13 -19.05
N PHE A 88 -14.66 -1.33 -20.02
CA PHE A 88 -13.97 -0.08 -20.37
C PHE A 88 -14.11 1.00 -19.29
N GLU A 89 -15.20 1.00 -18.54
CA GLU A 89 -15.42 1.92 -17.45
C GLU A 89 -15.49 1.16 -16.14
N ILE A 90 -14.39 1.14 -15.41
CA ILE A 90 -14.31 0.57 -14.08
C ILE A 90 -14.33 1.74 -13.08
N ARG A 91 -15.43 1.87 -12.32
CA ARG A 91 -15.59 2.90 -11.28
C ARG A 91 -15.28 2.36 -9.89
N SER A 92 -15.54 1.08 -9.68
CA SER A 92 -15.26 0.37 -8.45
C SER A 92 -15.07 -1.11 -8.75
N ALA A 93 -14.27 -1.80 -7.95
CA ALA A 93 -14.10 -3.25 -8.03
C ALA A 93 -15.14 -3.99 -7.19
N SER A 94 -15.78 -3.30 -6.24
CA SER A 94 -16.88 -3.80 -5.40
C SER A 94 -18.05 -2.81 -5.40
N SER A 95 -19.04 -3.04 -4.53
CA SER A 95 -20.22 -2.18 -4.45
C SER A 95 -19.96 -0.78 -3.87
N TRP A 96 -18.86 -0.58 -3.13
CA TRP A 96 -18.54 0.69 -2.46
C TRP A 96 -17.10 1.16 -2.59
N GLY A 97 -16.16 0.30 -2.95
CA GLY A 97 -14.74 0.65 -3.08
C GLY A 97 -14.50 1.58 -4.28
N THR A 98 -13.64 2.57 -4.12
CA THR A 98 -13.21 3.45 -5.21
C THR A 98 -12.03 2.87 -5.97
N ALA A 99 -11.99 3.06 -7.30
CA ALA A 99 -10.81 2.76 -8.12
C ALA A 99 -9.80 3.93 -8.15
N VAL A 100 -10.10 5.03 -7.47
CA VAL A 100 -9.21 6.21 -7.44
C VAL A 100 -8.16 6.02 -6.36
N ILE A 101 -6.89 6.07 -6.75
CA ILE A 101 -5.75 5.99 -5.85
C ILE A 101 -5.48 7.37 -5.27
N GLY A 102 -5.52 7.51 -3.94
CA GLY A 102 -5.38 8.77 -3.22
C GLY A 102 -3.95 9.12 -2.79
N TYR A 103 -2.93 8.47 -3.33
CA TYR A 103 -1.53 8.68 -3.01
C TYR A 103 -0.66 8.72 -4.27
N ASP A 104 0.58 9.21 -4.13
CA ASP A 104 1.56 9.21 -5.22
C ASP A 104 2.11 7.80 -5.44
N LYS A 105 1.83 7.24 -6.62
CA LYS A 105 2.23 5.88 -6.99
C LYS A 105 3.75 5.74 -7.16
N HIS A 106 4.43 6.75 -7.66
CA HIS A 106 5.88 6.72 -7.87
C HIS A 106 6.62 6.80 -6.53
N GLU A 107 6.13 7.60 -5.59
CA GLU A 107 6.68 7.57 -4.23
C GLU A 107 6.41 6.23 -3.54
N PHE A 108 5.27 5.60 -3.78
CA PHE A 108 5.04 4.25 -3.28
C PHE A 108 5.99 3.21 -3.90
N GLU A 109 6.25 3.26 -5.21
CA GLU A 109 7.26 2.42 -5.87
C GLU A 109 8.66 2.62 -5.26
N ARG A 110 9.01 3.86 -4.90
CA ARG A 110 10.27 4.16 -4.21
C ARG A 110 10.37 3.41 -2.88
N ALA A 111 9.29 3.29 -2.11
CA ALA A 111 9.30 2.50 -0.88
C ALA A 111 9.65 1.02 -1.15
N VAL A 112 9.12 0.46 -2.24
CA VAL A 112 9.44 -0.92 -2.64
C VAL A 112 10.90 -1.06 -3.07
N GLN A 113 11.44 -0.10 -3.82
CA GLN A 113 12.86 -0.10 -4.20
C GLN A 113 13.76 -0.07 -2.97
N LEU A 114 13.45 0.77 -1.98
CA LEU A 114 14.17 0.81 -0.70
C LEU A 114 14.11 -0.53 0.05
N LEU A 115 12.95 -1.18 0.10
CA LEU A 115 12.86 -2.51 0.69
C LEU A 115 13.75 -3.53 -0.04
N LEU A 116 13.88 -3.43 -1.37
CA LEU A 116 14.70 -4.33 -2.17
C LEU A 116 16.22 -4.11 -1.97
N GLU A 117 16.67 -2.92 -1.56
CA GLU A 117 18.09 -2.62 -1.34
C GLU A 117 18.74 -3.56 -0.30
N ASP A 118 17.99 -3.92 0.76
CA ASP A 118 18.49 -4.81 1.81
C ASP A 118 17.94 -6.24 1.71
N TYR A 119 17.48 -6.66 0.52
CA TYR A 119 16.90 -7.99 0.31
C TYR A 119 17.76 -9.12 0.84
N ASP A 120 19.07 -9.12 0.53
CA ASP A 120 19.97 -10.19 0.94
C ASP A 120 20.12 -10.30 2.46
N THR A 121 20.03 -9.18 3.17
CA THR A 121 20.09 -9.14 4.63
C THR A 121 18.78 -9.58 5.28
N LEU A 122 17.64 -9.20 4.70
CA LEU A 122 16.32 -9.33 5.32
C LEU A 122 15.52 -10.54 4.84
N ARG A 123 15.92 -11.19 3.75
CA ARG A 123 15.17 -12.28 3.09
C ARG A 123 14.91 -13.53 3.95
N GLN A 124 15.57 -13.66 5.10
CA GLN A 124 15.29 -14.74 6.06
C GLN A 124 14.13 -14.42 7.01
N SER A 125 13.62 -13.20 6.97
CA SER A 125 12.48 -12.77 7.78
C SER A 125 11.17 -12.95 7.03
N ASP A 126 10.27 -13.77 7.57
CA ASP A 126 8.93 -13.97 7.00
C ASP A 126 8.13 -12.66 6.99
N GLY A 127 8.30 -11.81 8.03
CA GLY A 127 7.67 -10.50 8.10
C GLY A 127 8.09 -9.58 6.97
N TYR A 128 9.39 -9.56 6.65
CA TYR A 128 9.91 -8.80 5.53
C TYR A 128 9.40 -9.32 4.18
N LEU A 129 9.44 -10.63 3.97
CA LEU A 129 8.97 -11.23 2.72
C LEU A 129 7.47 -10.99 2.50
N PHE A 130 6.68 -11.05 3.57
CA PHE A 130 5.25 -10.73 3.49
C PHE A 130 5.02 -9.27 3.07
N ASP A 131 5.68 -8.32 3.74
CA ASP A 131 5.50 -6.89 3.48
C ASP A 131 6.00 -6.52 2.07
N LEU A 132 7.14 -7.08 1.66
CA LEU A 132 7.66 -6.89 0.30
C LEU A 132 6.68 -7.43 -0.75
N ALA A 133 6.15 -8.63 -0.56
CA ALA A 133 5.20 -9.24 -1.49
C ALA A 133 3.89 -8.43 -1.57
N ASP A 134 3.39 -7.94 -0.43
CA ASP A 134 2.17 -7.12 -0.40
C ASP A 134 2.37 -5.77 -1.09
N CYS A 135 3.50 -5.11 -0.85
CA CYS A 135 3.86 -3.87 -1.56
C CYS A 135 4.04 -4.10 -3.06
N LEU A 136 4.73 -5.16 -3.48
CA LEU A 136 4.90 -5.51 -4.90
C LEU A 136 3.55 -5.79 -5.58
N LYS A 137 2.67 -6.52 -4.94
CA LYS A 137 1.29 -6.74 -5.42
C LYS A 137 0.58 -5.40 -5.67
N GLN A 138 0.73 -4.44 -4.76
CA GLN A 138 0.10 -3.13 -4.94
C GLN A 138 0.72 -2.32 -6.08
N VAL A 139 2.05 -2.38 -6.26
CA VAL A 139 2.72 -1.76 -7.42
C VAL A 139 2.19 -2.33 -8.74
N LEU A 140 2.09 -3.66 -8.83
CA LEU A 140 1.54 -4.32 -10.02
C LEU A 140 0.08 -3.91 -10.27
N SER A 141 -0.71 -3.80 -9.21
CA SER A 141 -2.10 -3.34 -9.30
C SER A 141 -2.22 -1.90 -9.81
N ASN A 142 -1.35 -1.01 -9.32
CA ASN A 142 -1.28 0.38 -9.79
C ASN A 142 -0.89 0.46 -11.27
N THR A 143 0.09 -0.34 -11.68
CA THR A 143 0.55 -0.44 -13.09
C THR A 143 -0.56 -0.99 -14.00
N ALA A 144 -1.27 -2.03 -13.56
CA ALA A 144 -2.41 -2.57 -14.31
C ALA A 144 -3.51 -1.53 -14.52
N GLN A 145 -3.76 -0.68 -13.53
CA GLN A 145 -4.71 0.42 -13.68
C GLN A 145 -4.26 1.44 -14.73
N GLU A 146 -2.97 1.77 -14.79
CA GLU A 146 -2.42 2.67 -15.80
C GLU A 146 -2.54 2.08 -17.21
N TYR A 147 -2.23 0.79 -17.34
CA TYR A 147 -2.38 0.08 -18.62
C TYR A 147 -3.84 0.04 -19.06
N HIS A 148 -4.74 -0.29 -18.16
CA HIS A 148 -6.18 -0.27 -18.44
C HIS A 148 -6.64 1.13 -18.89
N ASN A 149 -6.26 2.18 -18.20
CA ASN A 149 -6.62 3.55 -18.55
C ASN A 149 -6.07 3.94 -19.92
N THR A 150 -4.83 3.57 -20.24
CA THR A 150 -4.20 3.84 -21.53
C THR A 150 -4.89 3.07 -22.65
N MET A 151 -5.18 1.80 -22.44
CA MET A 151 -5.93 0.96 -23.38
C MET A 151 -7.32 1.56 -23.69
N VAL A 152 -8.06 1.97 -22.65
CA VAL A 152 -9.39 2.58 -22.81
C VAL A 152 -9.33 3.91 -23.59
N GLN A 153 -8.33 4.73 -23.31
CA GLN A 153 -8.13 5.98 -24.05
C GLN A 153 -7.77 5.72 -25.52
N ALA A 154 -6.92 4.72 -25.79
CA ALA A 154 -6.56 4.33 -27.14
C ALA A 154 -7.80 3.84 -27.92
N TYR A 155 -8.64 3.03 -27.31
CA TYR A 155 -9.90 2.60 -27.89
C TYR A 155 -10.81 3.79 -28.26
N ARG A 156 -11.02 4.71 -27.33
CA ARG A 156 -11.86 5.91 -27.56
C ARG A 156 -11.31 6.79 -28.69
N LYS A 157 -9.98 6.90 -28.80
CA LYS A 157 -9.29 7.65 -29.85
C LYS A 157 -9.12 6.86 -31.15
N LYS A 158 -9.60 5.61 -31.23
CA LYS A 158 -9.43 4.69 -32.36
C LYS A 158 -7.96 4.47 -32.76
N ASN A 159 -7.06 4.49 -31.78
CA ASN A 159 -5.63 4.20 -31.95
C ASN A 159 -5.38 2.71 -31.76
N LEU A 160 -5.50 1.94 -32.86
CA LEU A 160 -5.38 0.48 -32.83
C LEU A 160 -4.00 0.02 -32.33
N ALA A 161 -2.92 0.66 -32.76
CA ALA A 161 -1.56 0.23 -32.37
C ALA A 161 -1.33 0.32 -30.86
N VAL A 162 -1.75 1.41 -30.23
CA VAL A 162 -1.64 1.57 -28.77
C VAL A 162 -2.63 0.65 -28.05
N PHE A 163 -3.83 0.46 -28.60
CA PHE A 163 -4.81 -0.46 -28.01
C PHE A 163 -4.27 -1.88 -27.95
N ASP A 164 -3.74 -2.40 -29.08
CA ASP A 164 -3.21 -3.78 -29.19
C ASP A 164 -2.02 -3.97 -28.22
N ASP A 165 -1.10 -3.00 -28.14
CA ASP A 165 0.04 -3.07 -27.23
C ASP A 165 -0.41 -3.16 -25.76
N TYR A 166 -1.32 -2.30 -25.31
CA TYR A 166 -1.75 -2.26 -23.92
C TYR A 166 -2.81 -3.30 -23.54
N SER A 167 -3.49 -3.92 -24.50
CA SER A 167 -4.42 -5.02 -24.25
C SER A 167 -3.73 -6.37 -24.03
N THR A 168 -2.45 -6.49 -24.35
CA THR A 168 -1.65 -7.71 -24.23
C THR A 168 -0.62 -7.68 -23.08
N ARG A 169 -0.45 -6.55 -22.44
CA ARG A 169 0.39 -6.37 -21.24
C ARG A 169 -0.32 -6.81 -19.98
#